data_6f0f1ca0e45b00ed96dbd76d108261c5
#
_entry.id   6f0f1ca0e45b00ed96dbd76d108261c5
#
_cell.length_a   1.000
_cell.length_b   1.000
_cell.length_c   1.000
_cell.angle_alpha   90.00
_cell.angle_beta   90.00
_cell.angle_gamma   90.00
#
_symmetry.space_group_name_H-M   'P 1'
#
loop_
_entity.id
_entity.type
_entity.pdbx_description
1 polymer ?
#
loop_
_entity_poly.entity_id
_entity_poly.type
_entity_poly.pdbx_seq_one_letter_code
_entity_poly.pdbx_strand_id
1 'polypeptide(L)'
;MRAVWITTNWGLDWPSRPVKVLSDRYIQQKELCYILDELQSVGINTVFFQARIRGEVFYSSRYEPWAAVLSHGQEPGYDPLAFVIEECHKRAIECHAWLVTFPVGSNRQVKKQGRSSVVARHRSWCKQLSGEWFLDPGNPAVKDYLRALVGEVVSKYDVDGIHLDYVRYPDNAMKFPDSDSFRKWGSRSKSLFRWREDNITGIVTAIYEEVKRLKPWVKVSSSPLGRYASLEGFPAEWSCMEAVSQNPKDWLQSGRHDFIVPMMYFREENYYPFLYDWANSCPPGKVISGLGVYRLDKSEGNWPFIEIKRQIETTRKMGVGQAYFRYENLHTHTILRQWLVSCFYRYPALTPGLKNPISQIPDTPNNLRVEAQGGVSNISWSPADGAFTYVLYATNDSLDMNTGDQIVAVLPKNIHSCSLSIPYRNYAIVARDRYGTESEPVFWTGKNVEPDKYRITL
;
A
#
# COMPACT_ATOMS: atom_id res chain seq x y z
N MET A 1 5.63 -0.37 -8.51
CA MET A 1 4.44 0.05 -7.74
C MET A 1 4.32 1.56 -7.80
N ARG A 2 3.08 2.06 -7.98
CA ARG A 2 2.69 3.48 -8.00
C ARG A 2 1.57 3.64 -7.00
N ALA A 3 1.89 4.05 -5.78
CA ALA A 3 0.97 4.01 -4.64
C ALA A 3 0.59 5.40 -4.12
N VAL A 4 -0.55 5.49 -3.45
CA VAL A 4 -1.00 6.69 -2.73
C VAL A 4 -1.60 6.29 -1.40
N TRP A 5 -1.31 7.05 -0.33
CA TRP A 5 -2.03 6.96 0.93
C TRP A 5 -3.32 7.78 0.88
N ILE A 6 -4.43 7.16 1.26
CA ILE A 6 -5.71 7.83 1.54
C ILE A 6 -5.87 7.88 3.05
N THR A 7 -5.69 9.06 3.63
CA THR A 7 -5.73 9.31 5.07
C THR A 7 -7.16 9.55 5.53
N THR A 8 -7.62 8.76 6.49
CA THR A 8 -8.95 8.92 7.08
C THR A 8 -8.91 9.64 8.44
N ASN A 9 -7.73 9.72 9.06
CA ASN A 9 -7.54 10.42 10.32
C ASN A 9 -7.95 11.89 10.16
N TRP A 10 -8.84 12.37 11.04
CA TRP A 10 -9.48 13.70 11.01
C TRP A 10 -10.22 14.03 9.70
N GLY A 11 -10.49 13.05 8.83
CA GLY A 11 -11.10 13.28 7.53
C GLY A 11 -10.19 14.05 6.56
N LEU A 12 -8.87 13.90 6.67
CA LEU A 12 -7.89 14.69 5.90
C LEU A 12 -8.00 14.48 4.38
N ASP A 13 -8.23 13.23 3.94
CA ASP A 13 -8.51 12.93 2.54
C ASP A 13 -9.96 12.45 2.39
N TRP A 14 -10.46 11.70 3.37
CA TRP A 14 -11.79 11.13 3.41
C TRP A 14 -12.14 10.67 4.84
N PRO A 15 -13.41 10.72 5.29
CA PRO A 15 -14.56 11.35 4.63
C PRO A 15 -14.64 12.87 4.91
N SER A 16 -15.28 13.64 4.04
CA SER A 16 -15.48 15.09 4.24
C SER A 16 -16.40 15.41 5.41
N ARG A 17 -17.30 14.47 5.76
CA ARG A 17 -18.23 14.57 6.88
C ARG A 17 -18.61 13.20 7.44
N PRO A 18 -18.95 13.12 8.75
CA PRO A 18 -19.48 11.88 9.32
C PRO A 18 -20.91 11.61 8.88
N VAL A 19 -21.28 10.31 8.80
CA VAL A 19 -22.65 9.88 8.54
C VAL A 19 -23.56 10.26 9.72
N LYS A 20 -24.64 10.99 9.42
CA LYS A 20 -25.77 11.30 10.31
C LYS A 20 -27.09 10.82 9.74
N VAL A 21 -27.21 10.94 8.42
CA VAL A 21 -28.41 10.56 7.65
C VAL A 21 -28.02 9.75 6.43
N LEU A 22 -29.00 9.13 5.78
CA LEU A 22 -28.77 8.24 4.63
C LEU A 22 -28.01 8.93 3.48
N SER A 23 -28.31 10.21 3.21
CA SER A 23 -27.62 10.97 2.17
C SER A 23 -26.11 11.13 2.40
N ASP A 24 -25.66 11.17 3.67
CA ASP A 24 -24.24 11.29 3.97
C ASP A 24 -23.46 10.02 3.55
N ARG A 25 -24.09 8.82 3.61
CA ARG A 25 -23.49 7.58 3.10
C ARG A 25 -23.19 7.68 1.60
N TYR A 26 -24.17 8.14 0.83
CA TYR A 26 -24.00 8.31 -0.62
C TYR A 26 -22.92 9.33 -0.94
N ILE A 27 -22.81 10.40 -0.14
CA ILE A 27 -21.75 11.39 -0.28
C ILE A 27 -20.38 10.74 -0.04
N GLN A 28 -20.21 10.04 1.08
CA GLN A 28 -18.96 9.35 1.39
C GLN A 28 -18.56 8.33 0.31
N GLN A 29 -19.50 7.53 -0.18
CA GLN A 29 -19.27 6.57 -1.25
C GLN A 29 -18.88 7.28 -2.57
N LYS A 30 -19.58 8.35 -2.93
CA LYS A 30 -19.30 9.13 -4.14
C LYS A 30 -17.93 9.81 -4.09
N GLU A 31 -17.54 10.31 -2.92
CA GLU A 31 -16.20 10.86 -2.69
C GLU A 31 -15.12 9.81 -2.94
N LEU A 32 -15.27 8.59 -2.40
CA LEU A 32 -14.31 7.50 -2.64
C LEU A 32 -14.23 7.13 -4.12
N CYS A 33 -15.37 7.00 -4.82
CA CYS A 33 -15.36 6.75 -6.25
C CYS A 33 -14.61 7.85 -7.01
N TYR A 34 -14.87 9.12 -6.70
CA TYR A 34 -14.18 10.26 -7.32
C TYR A 34 -12.65 10.20 -7.09
N ILE A 35 -12.22 9.95 -5.84
CA ILE A 35 -10.81 9.77 -5.47
C ILE A 35 -10.16 8.67 -6.33
N LEU A 36 -10.81 7.51 -6.42
CA LEU A 36 -10.27 6.36 -7.14
C LEU A 36 -10.26 6.56 -8.67
N ASP A 37 -11.26 7.23 -9.23
CA ASP A 37 -11.31 7.61 -10.66
C ASP A 37 -10.14 8.53 -11.01
N GLU A 38 -9.88 9.52 -10.17
CA GLU A 38 -8.75 10.43 -10.35
C GLU A 38 -7.42 9.68 -10.23
N LEU A 39 -7.24 8.83 -9.22
CA LEU A 39 -6.03 8.04 -9.05
C LEU A 39 -5.77 7.09 -10.22
N GLN A 40 -6.82 6.43 -10.74
CA GLN A 40 -6.72 5.61 -11.94
C GLN A 40 -6.27 6.44 -13.15
N SER A 41 -6.84 7.63 -13.33
CA SER A 41 -6.50 8.53 -14.46
C SER A 41 -5.05 9.00 -14.42
N VAL A 42 -4.44 9.09 -13.22
CA VAL A 42 -3.01 9.42 -13.03
C VAL A 42 -2.10 8.21 -13.24
N GLY A 43 -2.65 7.00 -13.33
CA GLY A 43 -1.88 5.75 -13.48
C GLY A 43 -1.38 5.16 -12.17
N ILE A 44 -2.05 5.49 -11.04
CA ILE A 44 -1.84 4.85 -9.74
C ILE A 44 -2.42 3.43 -9.79
N ASN A 45 -1.70 2.47 -9.25
CA ASN A 45 -2.09 1.06 -9.25
C ASN A 45 -2.20 0.44 -7.84
N THR A 46 -1.96 1.21 -6.79
CA THR A 46 -2.05 0.75 -5.39
C THR A 46 -2.53 1.88 -4.50
N VAL A 47 -3.45 1.56 -3.59
CA VAL A 47 -3.94 2.47 -2.56
C VAL A 47 -3.66 1.89 -1.18
N PHE A 48 -3.07 2.70 -0.30
CA PHE A 48 -3.01 2.42 1.14
C PHE A 48 -4.19 3.15 1.80
N PHE A 49 -5.31 2.43 2.00
CA PHE A 49 -6.51 2.99 2.61
C PHE A 49 -6.43 2.88 4.14
N GLN A 50 -6.48 3.98 4.86
CA GLN A 50 -6.35 3.99 6.31
C GLN A 50 -7.62 3.41 6.97
N ALA A 51 -7.62 2.08 7.15
CA ALA A 51 -8.71 1.31 7.71
C ALA A 51 -8.73 1.30 9.25
N ARG A 52 -7.58 1.53 9.89
CA ARG A 52 -7.45 1.71 11.33
C ARG A 52 -6.66 2.97 11.64
N ILE A 53 -7.27 3.86 12.40
CA ILE A 53 -6.61 5.03 12.95
C ILE A 53 -6.13 4.76 14.39
N ARG A 54 -6.44 5.57 15.36
CA ARG A 54 -5.96 5.45 16.74
C ARG A 54 -6.98 4.70 17.62
N GLY A 55 -6.97 3.36 17.57
CA GLY A 55 -7.91 2.53 18.34
C GLY A 55 -9.36 2.64 17.86
N GLU A 56 -9.57 3.07 16.62
CA GLU A 56 -10.84 3.18 15.91
C GLU A 56 -10.68 2.67 14.48
N VAL A 57 -11.73 2.10 13.89
CA VAL A 57 -11.68 1.42 12.59
C VAL A 57 -12.76 1.89 11.62
N PHE A 58 -12.56 1.62 10.33
CA PHE A 58 -13.46 1.91 9.21
C PHE A 58 -14.10 0.63 8.64
N TYR A 59 -14.28 -0.38 9.49
CA TYR A 59 -14.90 -1.66 9.13
C TYR A 59 -15.58 -2.27 10.36
N SER A 60 -16.45 -3.26 10.16
CA SER A 60 -17.11 -3.96 11.26
C SER A 60 -16.10 -4.83 12.02
N SER A 61 -15.69 -4.40 13.23
CA SER A 61 -14.70 -5.07 14.05
C SER A 61 -15.27 -5.57 15.37
N ARG A 62 -14.78 -6.74 15.82
CA ARG A 62 -15.03 -7.25 17.18
C ARG A 62 -14.08 -6.65 18.21
N TYR A 63 -13.03 -5.99 17.75
CA TYR A 63 -11.93 -5.52 18.60
C TYR A 63 -11.99 -4.03 18.89
N GLU A 64 -12.39 -3.20 17.95
CA GLU A 64 -12.33 -1.75 18.08
C GLU A 64 -13.61 -1.08 17.58
N PRO A 65 -13.98 0.10 18.13
CA PRO A 65 -15.18 0.81 17.74
C PRO A 65 -15.03 1.47 16.37
N TRP A 66 -16.15 1.77 15.75
CA TRP A 66 -16.23 2.62 14.56
C TRP A 66 -15.56 3.97 14.79
N ALA A 67 -14.84 4.47 13.79
CA ALA A 67 -14.17 5.76 13.87
C ALA A 67 -15.17 6.91 14.04
N ALA A 68 -14.87 7.80 14.99
CA ALA A 68 -15.74 8.94 15.26
C ALA A 68 -15.88 9.90 14.06
N VAL A 69 -14.84 10.03 13.24
CA VAL A 69 -14.84 10.85 12.01
C VAL A 69 -15.71 10.24 10.92
N LEU A 70 -15.91 8.93 10.93
CA LEU A 70 -16.76 8.24 9.96
C LEU A 70 -18.25 8.44 10.26
N SER A 71 -18.67 8.26 11.53
CA SER A 71 -20.10 8.15 11.90
C SER A 71 -20.34 8.44 13.38
N HIS A 72 -19.56 9.32 14.01
CA HIS A 72 -19.62 9.62 15.44
C HIS A 72 -19.45 8.39 16.36
N GLY A 73 -18.76 7.33 15.87
CA GLY A 73 -18.53 6.09 16.62
C GLY A 73 -19.71 5.11 16.56
N GLN A 74 -20.71 5.36 15.72
CA GLN A 74 -21.84 4.47 15.46
C GLN A 74 -21.62 3.68 14.16
N GLU A 75 -22.40 2.63 13.96
CA GLU A 75 -22.43 1.91 12.69
C GLU A 75 -22.90 2.86 11.56
N PRO A 76 -22.12 3.01 10.48
CA PRO A 76 -22.44 3.96 9.39
C PRO A 76 -23.55 3.44 8.47
N GLY A 77 -23.97 2.17 8.62
CA GLY A 77 -24.96 1.48 7.80
C GLY A 77 -24.46 1.06 6.42
N TYR A 78 -23.15 1.01 6.23
CA TYR A 78 -22.43 0.33 5.16
C TYR A 78 -21.02 -0.01 5.67
N ASP A 79 -20.29 -0.86 4.98
CA ASP A 79 -18.91 -1.19 5.33
C ASP A 79 -17.94 -0.44 4.41
N PRO A 80 -17.26 0.61 4.90
CA PRO A 80 -16.35 1.42 4.08
C PRO A 80 -15.17 0.64 3.52
N LEU A 81 -14.60 -0.32 4.29
CA LEU A 81 -13.47 -1.11 3.82
C LEU A 81 -13.90 -2.07 2.70
N ALA A 82 -15.03 -2.74 2.84
CA ALA A 82 -15.59 -3.58 1.78
C ALA A 82 -15.86 -2.76 0.51
N PHE A 83 -16.46 -1.57 0.67
CA PHE A 83 -16.78 -0.67 -0.44
C PHE A 83 -15.53 -0.21 -1.19
N VAL A 84 -14.50 0.28 -0.48
CA VAL A 84 -13.28 0.79 -1.15
C VAL A 84 -12.51 -0.33 -1.86
N ILE A 85 -12.49 -1.54 -1.30
CA ILE A 85 -11.86 -2.71 -1.96
C ILE A 85 -12.57 -3.03 -3.28
N GLU A 86 -13.90 -3.11 -3.26
CA GLU A 86 -14.69 -3.37 -4.47
C GLU A 86 -14.45 -2.30 -5.54
N GLU A 87 -14.47 -1.03 -5.15
CA GLU A 87 -14.25 0.09 -6.07
C GLU A 87 -12.80 0.16 -6.60
N CYS A 88 -11.80 -0.23 -5.80
CA CYS A 88 -10.42 -0.40 -6.26
C CYS A 88 -10.32 -1.52 -7.30
N HIS A 89 -10.91 -2.69 -7.02
CA HIS A 89 -10.88 -3.84 -7.93
C HIS A 89 -11.57 -3.56 -9.27
N LYS A 90 -12.68 -2.77 -9.28
CA LYS A 90 -13.33 -2.31 -10.52
C LYS A 90 -12.40 -1.48 -11.41
N ARG A 91 -11.34 -0.91 -10.85
CA ARG A 91 -10.35 -0.06 -11.53
C ARG A 91 -9.00 -0.71 -11.72
N ALA A 92 -8.87 -2.01 -11.43
CA ALA A 92 -7.61 -2.75 -11.39
C ALA A 92 -6.55 -2.09 -10.49
N ILE A 93 -6.97 -1.51 -9.36
CA ILE A 93 -6.13 -0.92 -8.31
C ILE A 93 -6.06 -1.90 -7.14
N GLU A 94 -4.87 -2.19 -6.62
CA GLU A 94 -4.70 -2.94 -5.37
C GLU A 94 -5.12 -2.07 -4.18
N CYS A 95 -5.92 -2.63 -3.28
CA CYS A 95 -6.34 -2.00 -2.03
C CYS A 95 -5.64 -2.66 -0.84
N HIS A 96 -4.72 -1.92 -0.21
CA HIS A 96 -4.05 -2.37 1.01
C HIS A 96 -4.68 -1.69 2.22
N ALA A 97 -5.13 -2.48 3.19
CA ALA A 97 -5.62 -1.95 4.45
C ALA A 97 -4.45 -1.37 5.27
N TRP A 98 -4.43 -0.05 5.42
CA TRP A 98 -3.43 0.66 6.22
C TRP A 98 -3.88 0.71 7.67
N LEU A 99 -3.05 0.16 8.57
CA LEU A 99 -3.32 0.01 9.98
C LEU A 99 -2.24 0.73 10.81
N VAL A 100 -2.65 1.78 11.54
CA VAL A 100 -1.80 2.41 12.57
C VAL A 100 -1.74 1.45 13.77
N THR A 101 -0.56 0.96 14.15
CA THR A 101 -0.42 -0.17 15.08
C THR A 101 -0.50 0.22 16.56
N PHE A 102 0.52 0.88 17.11
CA PHE A 102 0.61 1.11 18.54
C PHE A 102 -0.12 2.35 19.08
N PRO A 103 -0.19 3.49 18.37
CA PRO A 103 -0.95 4.64 18.85
C PRO A 103 -2.43 4.32 19.08
N VAL A 104 -2.96 4.68 20.24
CA VAL A 104 -4.38 4.50 20.64
C VAL A 104 -5.13 5.83 20.62
N GLY A 105 -4.45 6.93 20.95
CA GLY A 105 -5.00 8.27 20.92
C GLY A 105 -4.74 9.09 22.16
N SER A 106 -5.13 10.35 22.11
CA SER A 106 -5.01 11.27 23.23
C SER A 106 -5.95 10.93 24.40
N ASN A 107 -5.68 11.48 25.57
CA ASN A 107 -6.57 11.37 26.71
C ASN A 107 -8.02 11.76 26.38
N ARG A 108 -8.20 12.79 25.54
CA ARG A 108 -9.51 13.25 25.09
C ARG A 108 -10.22 12.22 24.23
N GLN A 109 -9.50 11.60 23.27
CA GLN A 109 -10.05 10.57 22.38
C GLN A 109 -10.45 9.32 23.19
N VAL A 110 -9.56 8.81 24.05
CA VAL A 110 -9.83 7.66 24.92
C VAL A 110 -11.03 7.91 25.82
N LYS A 111 -11.13 9.12 26.41
CA LYS A 111 -12.31 9.50 27.24
C LYS A 111 -13.60 9.52 26.41
N LYS A 112 -13.56 10.00 25.16
CA LYS A 112 -14.71 10.03 24.24
C LYS A 112 -15.16 8.63 23.84
N GLN A 113 -14.24 7.70 23.60
CA GLN A 113 -14.53 6.29 23.31
C GLN A 113 -15.13 5.55 24.51
N GLY A 114 -14.86 6.02 25.74
CA GLY A 114 -15.41 5.45 26.98
C GLY A 114 -15.05 3.96 27.14
N ARG A 115 -16.06 3.13 27.44
CA ARG A 115 -15.89 1.69 27.68
C ARG A 115 -15.46 0.90 26.43
N SER A 116 -15.67 1.42 25.23
CA SER A 116 -15.25 0.77 23.97
C SER A 116 -13.76 0.92 23.68
N SER A 117 -13.08 1.86 24.34
CA SER A 117 -11.65 2.07 24.22
C SER A 117 -10.84 0.84 24.62
N VAL A 118 -9.79 0.51 23.87
CA VAL A 118 -8.84 -0.54 24.25
C VAL A 118 -8.16 -0.23 25.59
N VAL A 119 -7.96 1.04 25.94
CA VAL A 119 -7.40 1.46 27.24
C VAL A 119 -8.34 1.09 28.38
N ALA A 120 -9.65 1.29 28.22
CA ALA A 120 -10.63 0.95 29.25
C ALA A 120 -10.79 -0.57 29.42
N ARG A 121 -10.72 -1.33 28.33
CA ARG A 121 -10.85 -2.79 28.34
C ARG A 121 -9.58 -3.52 28.77
N HIS A 122 -8.42 -2.97 28.46
CA HIS A 122 -7.11 -3.61 28.62
C HIS A 122 -6.05 -2.61 29.11
N ARG A 123 -6.30 -1.99 30.27
CA ARG A 123 -5.45 -0.93 30.83
C ARG A 123 -3.99 -1.36 30.99
N SER A 124 -3.73 -2.62 31.34
CA SER A 124 -2.37 -3.18 31.51
C SER A 124 -1.61 -3.36 30.20
N TRP A 125 -2.27 -3.28 29.05
CA TRP A 125 -1.63 -3.34 27.74
C TRP A 125 -1.14 -1.99 27.25
N CYS A 126 -1.54 -0.92 27.92
CA CYS A 126 -1.36 0.44 27.44
C CYS A 126 -0.40 1.24 28.33
N LYS A 127 0.41 2.06 27.69
CA LYS A 127 1.30 3.04 28.32
C LYS A 127 0.92 4.44 27.87
N GLN A 128 1.22 5.42 28.70
CA GLN A 128 0.98 6.83 28.39
C GLN A 128 2.31 7.56 28.27
N LEU A 129 2.46 8.33 27.22
CA LEU A 129 3.62 9.21 26.99
C LEU A 129 3.10 10.54 26.45
N SER A 130 3.48 11.66 27.09
CA SER A 130 3.16 13.02 26.65
C SER A 130 1.67 13.27 26.34
N GLY A 131 0.76 12.69 27.11
CA GLY A 131 -0.70 12.83 26.94
C GLY A 131 -1.34 11.91 25.89
N GLU A 132 -0.53 11.11 25.20
CA GLU A 132 -0.98 10.10 24.23
C GLU A 132 -0.87 8.70 24.82
N TRP A 133 -1.81 7.82 24.44
CA TRP A 133 -1.85 6.42 24.79
C TRP A 133 -1.30 5.55 23.65
N PHE A 134 -0.53 4.54 24.04
CA PHE A 134 0.07 3.56 23.15
C PHE A 134 -0.17 2.15 23.67
N LEU A 135 -0.36 1.20 22.81
CA LEU A 135 -0.16 -0.21 23.11
C LEU A 135 1.32 -0.44 23.44
N ASP A 136 1.60 -1.22 24.46
CA ASP A 136 2.97 -1.55 24.87
C ASP A 136 3.53 -2.71 24.05
N PRO A 137 4.51 -2.47 23.14
CA PRO A 137 5.06 -3.53 22.29
C PRO A 137 5.73 -4.64 23.11
N GLY A 138 6.18 -4.34 24.33
CA GLY A 138 6.80 -5.28 25.24
C GLY A 138 5.83 -6.22 25.95
N ASN A 139 4.52 -5.99 25.83
CA ASN A 139 3.51 -6.86 26.42
C ASN A 139 3.09 -7.97 25.42
N PRO A 140 3.30 -9.27 25.72
CA PRO A 140 2.94 -10.36 24.81
C PRO A 140 1.46 -10.36 24.38
N ALA A 141 0.53 -9.93 25.24
CA ALA A 141 -0.87 -9.84 24.89
C ALA A 141 -1.17 -8.82 23.78
N VAL A 142 -0.33 -7.79 23.63
CA VAL A 142 -0.43 -6.81 22.54
C VAL A 142 -0.06 -7.45 21.19
N LYS A 143 0.93 -8.32 21.16
CA LYS A 143 1.26 -9.10 19.98
C LYS A 143 0.08 -9.95 19.51
N ASP A 144 -0.54 -10.70 20.43
CA ASP A 144 -1.69 -11.55 20.10
C ASP A 144 -2.90 -10.72 19.67
N TYR A 145 -3.12 -9.57 20.30
CA TYR A 145 -4.19 -8.64 19.93
C TYR A 145 -4.02 -8.08 18.51
N LEU A 146 -2.83 -7.57 18.16
CA LEU A 146 -2.57 -7.03 16.82
C LEU A 146 -2.63 -8.11 15.76
N ARG A 147 -2.13 -9.32 16.04
CA ARG A 147 -2.26 -10.48 15.16
C ARG A 147 -3.73 -10.81 14.89
N ALA A 148 -4.57 -10.85 15.94
CA ALA A 148 -5.99 -11.16 15.84
C ALA A 148 -6.77 -10.05 15.09
N LEU A 149 -6.42 -8.79 15.29
CA LEU A 149 -7.03 -7.64 14.60
C LEU A 149 -6.71 -7.68 13.09
N VAL A 150 -5.45 -7.94 12.72
CA VAL A 150 -5.07 -8.11 11.30
C VAL A 150 -5.72 -9.36 10.71
N GLY A 151 -5.75 -10.48 11.45
CA GLY A 151 -6.43 -11.71 11.04
C GLY A 151 -7.92 -11.50 10.78
N GLU A 152 -8.59 -10.63 11.55
CA GLU A 152 -9.98 -10.25 11.30
C GLU A 152 -10.14 -9.57 9.93
N VAL A 153 -9.27 -8.60 9.59
CA VAL A 153 -9.31 -7.91 8.31
C VAL A 153 -9.11 -8.89 7.16
N VAL A 154 -8.04 -9.68 7.21
CA VAL A 154 -7.70 -10.63 6.13
C VAL A 154 -8.78 -11.70 5.95
N SER A 155 -9.39 -12.18 7.04
CA SER A 155 -10.44 -13.20 6.96
C SER A 155 -11.74 -12.68 6.36
N LYS A 156 -12.12 -11.44 6.71
CA LYS A 156 -13.41 -10.86 6.31
C LYS A 156 -13.39 -10.17 4.95
N TYR A 157 -12.25 -9.60 4.56
CA TYR A 157 -12.16 -8.70 3.42
C TYR A 157 -11.21 -9.23 2.35
N ASP A 158 -11.49 -8.90 1.10
CA ASP A 158 -10.70 -9.28 -0.07
C ASP A 158 -9.56 -8.26 -0.34
N VAL A 159 -8.83 -7.90 0.72
CA VAL A 159 -7.68 -6.98 0.61
C VAL A 159 -6.54 -7.60 -0.21
N ASP A 160 -5.83 -6.76 -0.95
CA ASP A 160 -4.61 -7.16 -1.67
C ASP A 160 -3.38 -7.08 -0.78
N GLY A 161 -3.45 -6.31 0.30
CA GLY A 161 -2.36 -6.20 1.26
C GLY A 161 -2.75 -5.63 2.62
N ILE A 162 -1.84 -5.82 3.56
CA ILE A 162 -1.81 -5.19 4.88
C ILE A 162 -0.62 -4.24 4.91
N HIS A 163 -0.87 -2.99 5.25
CA HIS A 163 0.15 -1.95 5.37
C HIS A 163 0.24 -1.45 6.81
N LEU A 164 1.34 -1.78 7.51
CA LEU A 164 1.54 -1.46 8.92
C LEU A 164 2.21 -0.11 9.07
N ASP A 165 1.59 0.79 9.80
CA ASP A 165 2.15 2.10 10.14
C ASP A 165 2.35 2.22 11.64
N TYR A 166 3.29 3.07 12.06
CA TYR A 166 3.69 3.21 13.45
C TYR A 166 4.04 1.88 14.14
N VAL A 167 4.50 0.88 13.36
CA VAL A 167 5.02 -0.39 13.88
C VAL A 167 6.44 -0.18 14.45
N ARG A 168 6.49 0.65 15.48
CA ARG A 168 7.69 1.18 16.13
C ARG A 168 7.39 1.80 17.48
N TYR A 169 8.41 1.98 18.31
CA TYR A 169 8.27 2.80 19.51
C TYR A 169 7.98 4.28 19.14
N PRO A 170 7.36 5.07 20.05
CA PRO A 170 7.13 6.50 19.81
C PRO A 170 8.43 7.26 19.56
N ASP A 171 8.34 8.44 18.93
CA ASP A 171 9.49 9.29 18.58
C ASP A 171 10.36 9.66 19.80
N ASN A 172 9.81 9.61 21.00
CA ASN A 172 10.53 9.81 22.25
C ASN A 172 10.73 8.48 22.99
N ALA A 173 11.22 7.46 22.28
CA ALA A 173 11.34 6.08 22.77
C ALA A 173 12.09 5.95 24.09
N MET A 174 13.14 6.78 24.31
CA MET A 174 13.90 6.78 25.58
C MET A 174 13.04 7.06 26.81
N LYS A 175 11.96 7.82 26.66
CA LYS A 175 11.03 8.18 27.74
C LYS A 175 9.81 7.25 27.82
N PHE A 176 9.73 6.23 26.95
CA PHE A 176 8.60 5.31 26.96
C PHE A 176 8.61 4.48 28.26
N PRO A 177 7.49 4.45 29.01
CA PRO A 177 7.46 3.90 30.37
C PRO A 177 7.22 2.38 30.39
N ASP A 178 8.10 1.60 29.77
CA ASP A 178 8.05 0.14 29.64
C ASP A 178 9.00 -0.62 30.58
N SER A 179 9.59 0.04 31.58
CA SER A 179 10.53 -0.56 32.51
C SER A 179 9.96 -1.72 33.32
N ASP A 180 8.65 -1.69 33.62
CA ASP A 180 7.94 -2.79 34.27
C ASP A 180 7.77 -3.99 33.33
N SER A 181 7.47 -3.74 32.05
CA SER A 181 7.38 -4.75 31.01
C SER A 181 8.75 -5.39 30.73
N PHE A 182 9.79 -4.56 30.64
CA PHE A 182 11.17 -5.05 30.49
C PHE A 182 11.60 -5.93 31.67
N ARG A 183 11.31 -5.53 32.92
CA ARG A 183 11.59 -6.33 34.11
C ARG A 183 10.85 -7.66 34.11
N LYS A 184 9.61 -7.68 33.63
CA LYS A 184 8.77 -8.89 33.63
C LYS A 184 9.09 -9.84 32.48
N TRP A 185 9.38 -9.33 31.30
CA TRP A 185 9.51 -10.15 30.08
C TRP A 185 10.87 -10.03 29.36
N GLY A 186 11.69 -9.08 29.79
CA GLY A 186 13.00 -8.80 29.18
C GLY A 186 14.19 -9.61 29.74
N SER A 187 13.95 -10.53 30.68
CA SER A 187 15.00 -11.22 31.45
C SER A 187 16.05 -11.98 30.62
N ARG A 188 15.79 -12.22 29.33
CA ARG A 188 16.70 -12.89 28.39
C ARG A 188 17.42 -11.93 27.43
N SER A 189 17.13 -10.64 27.47
CA SER A 189 17.72 -9.63 26.60
C SER A 189 18.97 -9.01 27.22
N LYS A 190 19.96 -8.74 26.38
CA LYS A 190 21.22 -8.10 26.82
C LYS A 190 21.09 -6.62 27.09
N SER A 191 20.14 -5.93 26.44
CA SER A 191 19.87 -4.49 26.61
C SER A 191 18.40 -4.15 26.35
N LEU A 192 17.93 -3.02 26.89
CA LEU A 192 16.59 -2.49 26.64
C LEU A 192 16.36 -2.23 25.14
N PHE A 193 17.33 -1.67 24.45
CA PHE A 193 17.26 -1.40 23.02
C PHE A 193 17.01 -2.68 22.22
N ARG A 194 17.80 -3.72 22.45
CA ARG A 194 17.65 -5.00 21.74
C ARG A 194 16.33 -5.69 22.06
N TRP A 195 15.90 -5.64 23.30
CA TRP A 195 14.60 -6.19 23.69
C TRP A 195 13.43 -5.47 23.00
N ARG A 196 13.50 -4.15 22.84
CA ARG A 196 12.50 -3.38 22.11
C ARG A 196 12.45 -3.75 20.63
N GLU A 197 13.61 -3.88 19.99
CA GLU A 197 13.73 -4.34 18.60
C GLU A 197 13.12 -5.74 18.43
N ASP A 198 13.46 -6.67 19.34
CA ASP A 198 12.94 -8.04 19.34
C ASP A 198 11.40 -8.07 19.48
N ASN A 199 10.83 -7.20 20.32
CA ASN A 199 9.37 -7.08 20.47
C ASN A 199 8.69 -6.63 19.17
N ILE A 200 9.19 -5.58 18.53
CA ILE A 200 8.64 -5.09 17.26
C ILE A 200 8.76 -6.18 16.19
N THR A 201 9.93 -6.78 16.03
CA THR A 201 10.17 -7.86 15.08
C THR A 201 9.27 -9.06 15.35
N GLY A 202 9.07 -9.43 16.63
CA GLY A 202 8.16 -10.51 17.01
C GLY A 202 6.68 -10.24 16.68
N ILE A 203 6.24 -8.99 16.76
CA ILE A 203 4.89 -8.57 16.36
C ILE A 203 4.75 -8.62 14.83
N VAL A 204 5.71 -8.08 14.11
CA VAL A 204 5.75 -8.14 12.63
C VAL A 204 5.72 -9.57 12.13
N THR A 205 6.52 -10.45 12.73
CA THR A 205 6.56 -11.88 12.40
C THR A 205 5.20 -12.54 12.61
N ALA A 206 4.58 -12.35 13.79
CA ALA A 206 3.28 -12.95 14.10
C ALA A 206 2.15 -12.46 13.16
N ILE A 207 2.19 -11.19 12.74
CA ILE A 207 1.25 -10.64 11.76
C ILE A 207 1.50 -11.26 10.39
N TYR A 208 2.74 -11.30 9.92
CA TYR A 208 3.09 -11.88 8.63
C TYR A 208 2.66 -13.34 8.51
N GLU A 209 3.00 -14.15 9.49
CA GLU A 209 2.64 -15.56 9.55
C GLU A 209 1.11 -15.75 9.52
N GLU A 210 0.35 -14.95 10.27
CA GLU A 210 -1.10 -15.02 10.29
C GLU A 210 -1.71 -14.63 8.94
N VAL A 211 -1.22 -13.57 8.30
CA VAL A 211 -1.67 -13.16 6.96
C VAL A 211 -1.41 -14.27 5.94
N LYS A 212 -0.18 -14.80 5.90
CA LYS A 212 0.20 -15.85 4.93
C LYS A 212 -0.52 -17.17 5.18
N ARG A 213 -0.84 -17.49 6.43
CA ARG A 213 -1.67 -18.66 6.80
C ARG A 213 -3.12 -18.53 6.30
N LEU A 214 -3.70 -17.33 6.36
CA LEU A 214 -5.09 -17.08 5.96
C LEU A 214 -5.22 -16.91 4.44
N LYS A 215 -4.41 -16.02 3.86
CA LYS A 215 -4.42 -15.70 2.43
C LYS A 215 -2.99 -15.44 1.96
N PRO A 216 -2.28 -16.44 1.45
CA PRO A 216 -0.85 -16.33 1.12
C PRO A 216 -0.54 -15.29 0.04
N TRP A 217 -1.50 -14.92 -0.79
CA TRP A 217 -1.37 -13.86 -1.81
C TRP A 217 -1.48 -12.44 -1.26
N VAL A 218 -1.99 -12.25 -0.02
CA VAL A 218 -2.09 -10.92 0.58
C VAL A 218 -0.71 -10.42 0.96
N LYS A 219 -0.33 -9.27 0.42
CA LYS A 219 0.97 -8.64 0.66
C LYS A 219 1.04 -8.02 2.05
N VAL A 220 2.20 -8.11 2.71
CA VAL A 220 2.46 -7.46 4.00
C VAL A 220 3.57 -6.44 3.82
N SER A 221 3.31 -5.22 4.23
CA SER A 221 4.26 -4.10 4.14
C SER A 221 4.18 -3.18 5.36
N SER A 222 5.14 -2.29 5.49
CA SER A 222 5.09 -1.21 6.47
C SER A 222 5.68 0.10 5.94
N SER A 223 5.36 1.20 6.65
CA SER A 223 5.93 2.53 6.47
C SER A 223 6.97 2.84 7.56
N PRO A 224 8.23 2.37 7.44
CA PRO A 224 9.28 2.72 8.39
C PRO A 224 9.69 4.19 8.26
N LEU A 225 10.49 4.69 9.23
CA LEU A 225 11.14 5.99 9.09
C LEU A 225 11.99 6.02 7.81
N GLY A 226 12.08 7.20 7.19
CA GLY A 226 12.78 7.38 5.91
C GLY A 226 14.29 7.11 5.95
N ARG A 227 14.90 7.12 7.14
CA ARG A 227 16.31 6.82 7.36
C ARG A 227 16.43 5.56 8.20
N TYR A 228 17.20 4.60 7.72
CA TYR A 228 17.40 3.36 8.47
C TYR A 228 18.30 3.56 9.70
N ALA A 229 19.46 4.15 9.49
CA ALA A 229 20.46 4.50 10.49
C ALA A 229 21.31 5.65 9.95
N SER A 230 22.20 6.22 10.77
CA SER A 230 23.22 7.14 10.31
C SER A 230 24.16 6.50 9.27
N LEU A 231 24.56 7.27 8.26
CA LEU A 231 25.55 6.87 7.25
C LEU A 231 26.83 7.67 7.43
N GLU A 232 27.95 7.16 6.92
CA GLU A 232 29.21 7.88 6.93
C GLU A 232 29.06 9.25 6.24
N GLY A 233 29.35 10.34 6.96
CA GLY A 233 29.13 11.70 6.49
C GLY A 233 27.67 12.20 6.51
N PHE A 234 26.69 11.35 6.82
CA PHE A 234 25.26 11.73 6.85
C PHE A 234 24.59 11.24 8.14
N PRO A 235 24.66 12.00 9.24
CA PRO A 235 24.04 11.63 10.51
C PRO A 235 22.51 11.63 10.41
N ALA A 236 21.85 10.75 11.13
CA ALA A 236 20.40 10.58 11.14
C ALA A 236 19.88 10.30 12.55
N GLU A 237 19.84 11.33 13.41
CA GLU A 237 19.36 11.22 14.79
C GLU A 237 17.95 10.61 14.90
N TRP A 238 17.07 10.90 13.92
CA TRP A 238 15.73 10.33 13.81
C TRP A 238 15.71 9.25 12.72
N SER A 239 16.06 8.03 13.11
CA SER A 239 16.20 6.87 12.24
C SER A 239 15.46 5.65 12.81
N CYS A 240 15.30 4.63 11.98
CA CYS A 240 14.63 3.38 12.36
C CYS A 240 15.32 2.72 13.56
N MET A 241 16.61 2.52 13.47
CA MET A 241 17.38 1.79 14.48
C MET A 241 17.60 2.62 15.74
N GLU A 242 18.08 3.84 15.60
CA GLU A 242 18.58 4.63 16.72
C GLU A 242 17.45 5.26 17.54
N ALA A 243 16.37 5.72 16.89
CA ALA A 243 15.31 6.46 17.56
C ALA A 243 14.14 5.60 18.03
N VAL A 244 13.75 4.55 17.27
CA VAL A 244 12.45 3.91 17.45
C VAL A 244 12.46 2.37 17.46
N SER A 245 13.65 1.76 17.51
CA SER A 245 13.86 0.30 17.59
C SER A 245 13.17 -0.48 16.47
N GLN A 246 13.24 0.02 15.22
CA GLN A 246 12.60 -0.53 14.05
C GLN A 246 13.67 -1.12 13.12
N ASN A 247 13.57 -2.41 12.72
CA ASN A 247 14.56 -3.07 11.86
C ASN A 247 13.95 -3.60 10.54
N PRO A 248 13.48 -2.72 9.66
CA PRO A 248 12.77 -3.11 8.44
C PRO A 248 13.65 -3.81 7.39
N LYS A 249 14.97 -3.60 7.40
CA LYS A 249 15.90 -4.35 6.52
C LYS A 249 15.91 -5.83 6.88
N ASP A 250 15.98 -6.16 8.19
CA ASP A 250 15.88 -7.55 8.66
C ASP A 250 14.53 -8.17 8.28
N TRP A 251 13.43 -7.43 8.39
CA TRP A 251 12.11 -7.95 8.04
C TRP A 251 11.99 -8.32 6.57
N LEU A 252 12.61 -7.57 5.67
CA LEU A 252 12.70 -7.92 4.25
C LEU A 252 13.62 -9.11 3.99
N GLN A 253 14.83 -9.09 4.56
CA GLN A 253 15.85 -10.13 4.33
C GLN A 253 15.42 -11.48 4.87
N SER A 254 14.71 -11.50 6.01
CA SER A 254 14.18 -12.70 6.64
C SER A 254 12.80 -13.14 6.12
N GLY A 255 12.25 -12.45 5.10
CA GLY A 255 10.97 -12.80 4.48
C GLY A 255 9.76 -12.55 5.37
N ARG A 256 9.81 -11.57 6.27
CA ARG A 256 8.70 -11.13 7.15
C ARG A 256 7.93 -9.94 6.59
N HIS A 257 8.35 -9.41 5.44
CA HIS A 257 7.68 -8.37 4.66
C HIS A 257 7.82 -8.69 3.18
N ASP A 258 6.79 -8.35 2.40
CA ASP A 258 6.84 -8.48 0.94
C ASP A 258 7.49 -7.25 0.30
N PHE A 259 7.32 -6.08 0.91
CA PHE A 259 7.99 -4.82 0.55
C PHE A 259 7.90 -3.81 1.70
N ILE A 260 8.66 -2.72 1.63
CA ILE A 260 8.61 -1.60 2.58
C ILE A 260 8.45 -0.27 1.86
N VAL A 261 7.86 0.70 2.58
CA VAL A 261 7.59 2.05 2.08
C VAL A 261 8.19 3.09 3.04
N PRO A 262 9.53 3.27 3.06
CA PRO A 262 10.16 4.26 3.95
C PRO A 262 9.59 5.66 3.72
N MET A 263 9.23 6.36 4.80
CA MET A 263 8.68 7.72 4.78
C MET A 263 9.80 8.75 4.53
N MET A 264 10.22 8.87 3.28
CA MET A 264 11.38 9.69 2.87
C MET A 264 10.97 11.15 2.59
N TYR A 265 10.35 11.82 3.58
CA TYR A 265 9.82 13.18 3.45
C TYR A 265 10.91 14.25 3.67
N PHE A 266 12.05 14.04 3.05
CA PHE A 266 13.27 14.85 3.12
C PHE A 266 13.69 15.29 1.71
N ARG A 267 14.72 16.10 1.59
CA ARG A 267 15.33 16.53 0.33
C ARG A 267 16.86 16.55 0.42
N GLU A 268 17.51 16.63 -0.75
CA GLU A 268 18.96 16.82 -0.88
C GLU A 268 19.75 15.75 -0.12
N GLU A 269 20.75 16.14 0.66
CA GLU A 269 21.61 15.27 1.49
C GLU A 269 20.85 14.41 2.50
N ASN A 270 19.65 14.85 2.88
CA ASN A 270 18.78 14.11 3.79
C ASN A 270 17.88 13.09 3.08
N TYR A 271 17.87 13.06 1.74
CA TYR A 271 17.07 12.16 0.92
C TYR A 271 17.93 11.20 0.09
N TYR A 272 18.80 11.71 -0.79
CA TYR A 272 19.47 10.90 -1.80
C TYR A 272 20.43 9.84 -1.25
N PRO A 273 21.30 10.12 -0.25
CA PRO A 273 22.15 9.09 0.34
C PRO A 273 21.35 7.96 0.97
N PHE A 274 20.23 8.28 1.64
CA PHE A 274 19.37 7.28 2.29
C PHE A 274 18.53 6.50 1.27
N LEU A 275 18.08 7.11 0.17
CA LEU A 275 17.46 6.38 -0.93
C LEU A 275 18.43 5.37 -1.54
N TYR A 276 19.69 5.76 -1.74
CA TYR A 276 20.73 4.89 -2.21
C TYR A 276 20.99 3.72 -1.24
N ASP A 277 21.07 4.01 0.05
CA ASP A 277 21.21 2.99 1.10
C ASP A 277 20.04 1.99 1.08
N TRP A 278 18.79 2.46 1.00
CA TRP A 278 17.63 1.60 0.89
C TRP A 278 17.66 0.71 -0.35
N ALA A 279 17.94 1.29 -1.50
CA ALA A 279 17.93 0.57 -2.78
C ALA A 279 19.01 -0.51 -2.86
N ASN A 280 20.21 -0.26 -2.29
CA ASN A 280 21.34 -1.20 -2.38
C ASN A 280 21.38 -2.23 -1.24
N SER A 281 20.78 -1.91 -0.09
CA SER A 281 20.78 -2.81 1.07
C SER A 281 19.57 -3.74 1.14
N CYS A 282 18.58 -3.56 0.25
CA CYS A 282 17.36 -4.36 0.23
C CYS A 282 17.24 -5.15 -1.08
N PRO A 283 16.47 -6.25 -1.10
CA PRO A 283 16.24 -6.99 -2.34
C PRO A 283 15.59 -6.11 -3.42
N PRO A 284 15.98 -6.26 -4.70
CA PRO A 284 15.43 -5.46 -5.81
C PRO A 284 13.90 -5.50 -5.87
N GLY A 285 13.29 -4.34 -6.16
CA GLY A 285 11.84 -4.20 -6.29
C GLY A 285 11.04 -4.27 -4.98
N LYS A 286 11.72 -4.40 -3.81
CA LYS A 286 11.06 -4.49 -2.50
C LYS A 286 11.04 -3.17 -1.72
N VAL A 287 11.62 -2.11 -2.26
CA VAL A 287 11.58 -0.77 -1.68
C VAL A 287 10.71 0.15 -2.53
N ILE A 288 9.79 0.85 -1.88
CA ILE A 288 8.93 1.86 -2.46
C ILE A 288 9.20 3.16 -1.72
N SER A 289 9.73 4.18 -2.38
CA SER A 289 9.99 5.46 -1.71
C SER A 289 8.69 6.18 -1.38
N GLY A 290 8.46 6.45 -0.10
CA GLY A 290 7.41 7.36 0.36
C GLY A 290 7.82 8.80 0.07
N LEU A 291 7.07 9.48 -0.79
CA LEU A 291 7.35 10.83 -1.26
C LEU A 291 6.43 11.84 -0.56
N GLY A 292 7.02 12.81 0.09
CA GLY A 292 6.29 13.85 0.83
C GLY A 292 5.74 14.95 -0.07
N VAL A 293 4.74 14.64 -0.91
CA VAL A 293 4.15 15.64 -1.84
C VAL A 293 3.46 16.79 -1.12
N TYR A 294 3.04 16.59 0.13
CA TYR A 294 2.52 17.67 0.99
C TYR A 294 3.55 18.78 1.23
N ARG A 295 4.83 18.49 1.09
CA ARG A 295 5.92 19.48 1.22
C ARG A 295 5.91 20.55 0.12
N LEU A 296 5.16 20.32 -0.96
CA LEU A 296 4.92 21.35 -1.97
C LEU A 296 4.02 22.47 -1.47
N ASP A 297 3.19 22.20 -0.46
CA ASP A 297 2.31 23.21 0.14
C ASP A 297 3.09 24.29 0.86
N LYS A 298 2.65 25.54 0.72
CA LYS A 298 3.32 26.71 1.34
C LYS A 298 3.44 26.59 2.86
N SER A 299 2.43 26.01 3.52
CA SER A 299 2.39 25.80 4.97
C SER A 299 3.25 24.64 5.45
N GLU A 300 3.67 23.73 4.54
CA GLU A 300 4.31 22.47 4.90
C GLU A 300 5.77 22.35 4.44
N GLY A 301 6.32 23.40 3.86
CA GLY A 301 7.72 23.40 3.42
C GLY A 301 7.99 24.18 2.15
N ASN A 302 6.96 24.42 1.33
CA ASN A 302 7.03 25.21 0.10
C ASN A 302 8.16 24.72 -0.84
N TRP A 303 8.28 23.38 -0.98
CA TRP A 303 9.31 22.83 -1.86
C TRP A 303 9.03 23.18 -3.32
N PRO A 304 10.06 23.46 -4.11
CA PRO A 304 9.86 23.66 -5.54
C PRO A 304 9.47 22.31 -6.21
N PHE A 305 8.59 22.36 -7.19
CA PHE A 305 8.16 21.19 -7.96
C PHE A 305 9.33 20.36 -8.51
N ILE A 306 10.42 21.03 -8.92
CA ILE A 306 11.61 20.36 -9.45
C ILE A 306 12.23 19.37 -8.46
N GLU A 307 12.11 19.60 -7.15
CA GLU A 307 12.64 18.66 -6.15
C GLU A 307 11.86 17.35 -6.15
N ILE A 308 10.53 17.42 -6.06
CA ILE A 308 9.69 16.20 -6.11
C ILE A 308 9.86 15.49 -7.46
N LYS A 309 9.92 16.23 -8.57
CA LYS A 309 10.18 15.66 -9.89
C LYS A 309 11.50 14.87 -9.92
N ARG A 310 12.59 15.48 -9.42
CA ARG A 310 13.91 14.84 -9.34
C ARG A 310 13.90 13.58 -8.47
N GLN A 311 13.19 13.59 -7.33
CA GLN A 311 13.03 12.41 -6.47
C GLN A 311 12.33 11.28 -7.23
N ILE A 312 11.22 11.56 -7.92
CA ILE A 312 10.47 10.59 -8.71
C ILE A 312 11.33 10.00 -9.83
N GLU A 313 12.07 10.84 -10.58
CA GLU A 313 12.97 10.38 -11.66
C GLU A 313 14.11 9.52 -11.11
N THR A 314 14.67 9.89 -9.94
CA THR A 314 15.74 9.14 -9.30
C THR A 314 15.27 7.79 -8.82
N THR A 315 14.09 7.69 -8.19
CA THR A 315 13.52 6.41 -7.76
C THR A 315 13.35 5.44 -8.93
N ARG A 316 12.86 5.91 -10.09
CA ARG A 316 12.74 5.07 -11.29
C ARG A 316 14.11 4.57 -11.79
N LYS A 317 15.12 5.45 -11.86
CA LYS A 317 16.47 5.07 -12.27
C LYS A 317 17.08 3.99 -11.37
N MET A 318 16.69 3.97 -10.10
CA MET A 318 17.16 3.01 -9.11
C MET A 318 16.29 1.76 -8.98
N GLY A 319 15.25 1.61 -9.79
CA GLY A 319 14.32 0.46 -9.68
C GLY A 319 13.43 0.50 -8.43
N VAL A 320 13.29 1.66 -7.79
CA VAL A 320 12.48 1.88 -6.59
C VAL A 320 11.09 2.37 -7.00
N GLY A 321 10.03 1.82 -6.38
CA GLY A 321 8.67 2.29 -6.59
C GLY A 321 8.40 3.65 -5.95
N GLN A 322 7.23 4.21 -6.19
CA GLN A 322 6.80 5.50 -5.65
C GLN A 322 5.50 5.34 -4.85
N ALA A 323 5.42 6.01 -3.69
CA ALA A 323 4.19 6.16 -2.91
C ALA A 323 4.05 7.62 -2.47
N TYR A 324 2.91 8.23 -2.79
CA TYR A 324 2.68 9.66 -2.57
C TYR A 324 1.92 9.88 -1.26
N PHE A 325 2.48 10.64 -0.36
CA PHE A 325 1.82 11.06 0.88
C PHE A 325 1.41 12.51 0.76
N ARG A 326 0.12 12.81 0.62
CA ARG A 326 -1.10 11.98 0.59
C ARG A 326 -1.99 12.35 -0.59
N TYR A 327 -3.18 11.74 -0.73
CA TYR A 327 -4.10 11.98 -1.85
C TYR A 327 -4.43 13.46 -2.06
N GLU A 328 -4.86 14.18 -1.03
CA GLU A 328 -5.25 15.60 -1.12
C GLU A 328 -4.14 16.47 -1.75
N ASN A 329 -2.89 16.21 -1.37
CA ASN A 329 -1.77 16.97 -1.91
C ASN A 329 -1.45 16.58 -3.38
N LEU A 330 -1.65 15.32 -3.75
CA LEU A 330 -1.57 14.91 -5.16
C LEU A 330 -2.73 15.53 -5.97
N HIS A 331 -3.93 15.59 -5.39
CA HIS A 331 -5.12 16.20 -5.99
C HIS A 331 -4.92 17.70 -6.25
N THR A 332 -4.43 18.46 -5.27
CA THR A 332 -4.31 19.92 -5.35
C THR A 332 -3.15 20.37 -6.25
N HIS A 333 -2.08 19.58 -6.37
CA HIS A 333 -0.91 19.91 -7.20
C HIS A 333 -1.08 19.47 -8.66
N THR A 334 -1.89 20.22 -9.42
CA THR A 334 -2.25 19.92 -10.82
C THR A 334 -1.02 19.78 -11.74
N ILE A 335 0.02 20.59 -11.56
CA ILE A 335 1.27 20.51 -12.35
C ILE A 335 1.93 19.13 -12.18
N LEU A 336 1.98 18.61 -10.94
CA LEU A 336 2.54 17.28 -10.67
C LEU A 336 1.71 16.20 -11.38
N ARG A 337 0.38 16.25 -11.24
CA ARG A 337 -0.51 15.27 -11.89
C ARG A 337 -0.37 15.29 -13.41
N GLN A 338 -0.42 16.47 -14.02
CA GLN A 338 -0.26 16.62 -15.48
C GLN A 338 1.07 16.06 -15.94
N TRP A 339 2.18 16.34 -15.24
CA TRP A 339 3.48 15.81 -15.58
C TRP A 339 3.55 14.27 -15.41
N LEU A 340 2.94 13.71 -14.36
CA LEU A 340 2.86 12.26 -14.17
C LEU A 340 2.14 11.59 -15.36
N VAL A 341 0.99 12.08 -15.75
CA VAL A 341 0.19 11.51 -16.86
C VAL A 341 0.90 11.68 -18.20
N SER A 342 1.34 12.90 -18.52
CA SER A 342 1.84 13.21 -19.85
C SER A 342 3.27 12.74 -20.13
N CYS A 343 4.10 12.61 -19.07
CA CYS A 343 5.52 12.33 -19.23
C CYS A 343 5.97 11.06 -18.52
N PHE A 344 5.56 10.87 -17.24
CA PHE A 344 6.19 9.87 -16.39
C PHE A 344 5.42 8.56 -16.32
N TYR A 345 4.08 8.59 -16.25
CA TYR A 345 3.19 7.41 -16.19
C TYR A 345 2.42 7.19 -17.48
N ARG A 346 3.06 7.43 -18.63
CA ARG A 346 2.44 7.32 -19.98
C ARG A 346 1.81 5.96 -20.26
N TYR A 347 2.35 4.91 -19.67
CA TYR A 347 1.89 3.53 -19.80
C TYR A 347 1.41 2.99 -18.47
N PRO A 348 0.40 2.12 -18.44
CA PRO A 348 0.07 1.37 -17.23
C PRO A 348 1.28 0.60 -16.70
N ALA A 349 1.25 0.23 -15.42
CA ALA A 349 2.32 -0.57 -14.83
C ALA A 349 1.72 -1.65 -13.93
N LEU A 350 2.34 -2.81 -13.94
CA LEU A 350 1.98 -3.91 -13.05
C LEU A 350 2.51 -3.66 -11.63
N THR A 351 1.78 -4.14 -10.65
CA THR A 351 2.28 -4.23 -9.28
C THR A 351 3.25 -5.39 -9.17
N PRO A 352 4.31 -5.30 -8.33
CA PRO A 352 5.22 -6.42 -8.10
C PRO A 352 4.46 -7.67 -7.65
N GLY A 353 4.74 -8.79 -8.30
CA GLY A 353 4.20 -10.09 -7.94
C GLY A 353 4.81 -10.66 -6.66
N LEU A 354 4.17 -11.70 -6.13
CA LEU A 354 4.68 -12.57 -5.08
C LEU A 354 5.10 -13.93 -5.68
N LYS A 355 6.02 -14.60 -5.01
CA LYS A 355 6.30 -16.00 -5.36
C LYS A 355 5.05 -16.84 -5.09
N ASN A 356 4.50 -17.46 -6.15
CA ASN A 356 3.35 -18.36 -6.01
C ASN A 356 3.82 -19.70 -5.42
N PRO A 357 3.38 -20.09 -4.21
CA PRO A 357 3.81 -21.34 -3.59
C PRO A 357 3.20 -22.59 -4.22
N ILE A 358 2.09 -22.43 -4.99
CA ILE A 358 1.32 -23.55 -5.54
C ILE A 358 1.75 -23.84 -6.98
N SER A 359 2.53 -22.95 -7.61
CA SER A 359 2.96 -23.04 -9.02
C SER A 359 1.81 -23.20 -10.05
N GLN A 360 0.57 -22.94 -9.63
CA GLN A 360 -0.58 -22.94 -10.52
C GLN A 360 -0.64 -21.59 -11.23
N ILE A 361 -0.62 -21.61 -12.55
CA ILE A 361 -0.81 -20.41 -13.38
C ILE A 361 -2.30 -20.29 -13.76
N PRO A 362 -2.82 -19.09 -14.00
CA PRO A 362 -4.17 -18.93 -14.54
C PRO A 362 -4.29 -19.50 -15.94
N ASP A 363 -5.50 -19.86 -16.33
CA ASP A 363 -5.76 -20.33 -17.68
C ASP A 363 -5.50 -19.24 -18.70
N THR A 364 -5.12 -19.64 -19.91
CA THR A 364 -4.90 -18.74 -21.03
C THR A 364 -6.24 -18.17 -21.53
N PRO A 365 -6.38 -16.85 -21.68
CA PRO A 365 -7.55 -16.26 -22.34
C PRO A 365 -7.74 -16.82 -23.74
N ASN A 366 -8.98 -16.96 -24.20
CA ASN A 366 -9.28 -17.48 -25.51
C ASN A 366 -10.05 -16.47 -26.36
N ASN A 367 -10.14 -16.71 -27.67
CA ASN A 367 -10.96 -15.94 -28.62
C ASN A 367 -10.60 -14.44 -28.65
N LEU A 368 -9.31 -14.09 -28.60
CA LEU A 368 -8.88 -12.72 -28.78
C LEU A 368 -9.30 -12.21 -30.17
N ARG A 369 -10.13 -11.17 -30.19
CA ARG A 369 -10.60 -10.50 -31.40
C ARG A 369 -10.26 -9.03 -31.35
N VAL A 370 -9.86 -8.48 -32.49
CA VAL A 370 -9.59 -7.06 -32.65
C VAL A 370 -10.31 -6.56 -33.89
N GLU A 371 -11.21 -5.62 -33.71
CA GLU A 371 -11.97 -4.98 -34.78
C GLU A 371 -11.60 -3.50 -34.84
N ALA A 372 -10.92 -3.09 -35.91
CA ALA A 372 -10.51 -1.70 -36.10
C ALA A 372 -11.53 -0.99 -37.02
N GLN A 373 -12.13 0.07 -36.50
CA GLN A 373 -13.08 0.91 -37.23
C GLN A 373 -12.92 2.38 -36.85
N GLY A 374 -12.80 3.27 -37.80
CA GLY A 374 -12.77 4.72 -37.56
C GLY A 374 -11.62 5.22 -36.67
N GLY A 375 -10.47 4.52 -36.67
CA GLY A 375 -9.31 4.87 -35.82
C GLY A 375 -9.40 4.33 -34.39
N VAL A 376 -10.44 3.58 -34.06
CA VAL A 376 -10.62 2.89 -32.77
C VAL A 376 -10.45 1.39 -32.98
N SER A 377 -9.74 0.72 -32.06
CA SER A 377 -9.70 -0.74 -31.99
C SER A 377 -10.58 -1.22 -30.85
N ASN A 378 -11.57 -2.06 -31.15
CA ASN A 378 -12.38 -2.77 -30.18
C ASN A 378 -11.78 -4.17 -29.97
N ILE A 379 -11.36 -4.48 -28.76
CA ILE A 379 -10.67 -5.71 -28.40
C ILE A 379 -11.60 -6.51 -27.47
N SER A 380 -11.73 -7.82 -27.71
CA SER A 380 -12.51 -8.71 -26.85
C SER A 380 -11.87 -10.08 -26.74
N TRP A 381 -12.14 -10.79 -25.64
CA TRP A 381 -11.63 -12.13 -25.34
C TRP A 381 -12.61 -12.90 -24.45
N SER A 382 -12.42 -14.19 -24.34
CA SER A 382 -13.17 -15.04 -23.41
C SER A 382 -12.54 -15.04 -22.02
N PRO A 383 -13.34 -15.18 -20.94
CA PRO A 383 -12.83 -15.34 -19.57
C PRO A 383 -11.82 -16.48 -19.45
N ALA A 384 -10.89 -16.33 -18.51
CA ALA A 384 -9.92 -17.34 -18.13
C ALA A 384 -10.06 -17.69 -16.64
N ASP A 385 -10.08 -18.98 -16.30
CA ASP A 385 -10.15 -19.40 -14.90
C ASP A 385 -8.86 -19.04 -14.16
N GLY A 386 -8.99 -18.65 -12.91
CA GLY A 386 -7.86 -18.19 -12.09
C GLY A 386 -7.45 -16.74 -12.34
N ALA A 387 -8.01 -16.05 -13.36
CA ALA A 387 -7.71 -14.65 -13.62
C ALA A 387 -8.21 -13.75 -12.48
N PHE A 388 -7.35 -12.85 -12.05
CA PHE A 388 -7.70 -11.71 -11.19
C PHE A 388 -7.69 -10.38 -11.96
N THR A 389 -6.76 -10.26 -12.91
CA THR A 389 -6.71 -9.16 -13.89
C THR A 389 -6.32 -9.69 -15.26
N TYR A 390 -6.58 -8.90 -16.29
CA TYR A 390 -6.04 -9.10 -17.64
C TYR A 390 -5.06 -7.99 -17.97
N VAL A 391 -3.98 -8.34 -18.68
CA VAL A 391 -3.00 -7.36 -19.17
C VAL A 391 -3.02 -7.41 -20.69
N LEU A 392 -3.33 -6.27 -21.29
CA LEU A 392 -3.33 -6.11 -22.74
C LEU A 392 -2.06 -5.37 -23.17
N TYR A 393 -1.31 -6.01 -24.03
CA TYR A 393 -0.14 -5.46 -24.69
C TYR A 393 -0.49 -5.08 -26.13
N ALA A 394 0.03 -3.97 -26.64
CA ALA A 394 -0.12 -3.59 -28.03
C ALA A 394 1.05 -2.75 -28.53
N THR A 395 1.45 -2.98 -29.78
CA THR A 395 2.53 -2.24 -30.44
C THR A 395 2.41 -2.27 -31.96
N ASN A 396 3.05 -1.33 -32.64
CA ASN A 396 3.21 -1.34 -34.10
C ASN A 396 4.47 -2.10 -34.57
N ASP A 397 5.36 -2.40 -33.64
CA ASP A 397 6.63 -3.12 -33.83
C ASP A 397 6.50 -4.59 -33.36
N SER A 398 7.61 -5.25 -33.09
CA SER A 398 7.60 -6.58 -32.50
C SER A 398 7.13 -6.51 -31.04
N LEU A 399 6.26 -7.43 -30.66
CA LEU A 399 5.81 -7.57 -29.26
C LEU A 399 6.97 -8.09 -28.40
N ASP A 400 7.28 -7.34 -27.35
CA ASP A 400 8.17 -7.73 -26.26
C ASP A 400 7.46 -7.50 -24.92
N MET A 401 6.93 -8.55 -24.35
CA MET A 401 6.17 -8.50 -23.09
C MET A 401 7.03 -8.22 -21.86
N ASN A 402 8.36 -8.22 -22.00
CA ASN A 402 9.28 -7.83 -20.93
C ASN A 402 9.41 -6.31 -20.80
N THR A 403 8.87 -5.54 -21.73
CA THR A 403 8.91 -4.08 -21.72
C THR A 403 7.57 -3.51 -21.26
N GLY A 404 7.61 -2.64 -20.25
CA GLY A 404 6.39 -2.03 -19.68
C GLY A 404 5.76 -0.95 -20.58
N ASP A 405 6.43 -0.50 -21.63
CA ASP A 405 5.95 0.52 -22.58
C ASP A 405 4.98 -0.03 -23.63
N GLN A 406 4.82 -1.36 -23.70
CA GLN A 406 3.84 -2.02 -24.56
C GLN A 406 2.55 -2.39 -23.80
N ILE A 407 2.48 -2.20 -22.50
CA ILE A 407 1.24 -2.38 -21.73
C ILE A 407 0.31 -1.21 -22.06
N VAL A 408 -0.85 -1.51 -22.64
CA VAL A 408 -1.86 -0.50 -23.00
C VAL A 408 -3.05 -0.49 -22.08
N ALA A 409 -3.35 -1.62 -21.41
CA ALA A 409 -4.39 -1.69 -20.39
C ALA A 409 -4.12 -2.79 -19.36
N VAL A 410 -4.53 -2.53 -18.11
CA VAL A 410 -4.68 -3.53 -17.04
C VAL A 410 -6.15 -3.49 -16.64
N LEU A 411 -6.85 -4.61 -16.78
CA LEU A 411 -8.30 -4.69 -16.69
C LEU A 411 -8.71 -5.69 -15.60
N PRO A 412 -9.76 -5.40 -14.82
CA PRO A 412 -10.26 -6.32 -13.80
C PRO A 412 -10.86 -7.59 -14.42
N LYS A 413 -10.90 -8.66 -13.65
CA LYS A 413 -11.32 -10.01 -14.08
C LYS A 413 -12.70 -10.11 -14.74
N ASN A 414 -13.59 -9.18 -14.44
CA ASN A 414 -14.97 -9.14 -14.97
C ASN A 414 -15.11 -8.31 -16.26
N ILE A 415 -14.03 -7.74 -16.76
CA ILE A 415 -14.00 -7.01 -18.03
C ILE A 415 -13.33 -7.90 -19.09
N HIS A 416 -14.03 -8.12 -20.18
CA HIS A 416 -13.59 -8.99 -21.28
C HIS A 416 -13.58 -8.28 -22.63
N SER A 417 -13.67 -6.95 -22.60
CA SER A 417 -13.53 -6.11 -23.79
C SER A 417 -13.06 -4.71 -23.40
N CYS A 418 -12.37 -4.06 -24.32
CA CYS A 418 -12.01 -2.65 -24.18
C CYS A 418 -11.86 -2.02 -25.57
N SER A 419 -11.81 -0.67 -25.60
CA SER A 419 -11.56 0.10 -26.83
C SER A 419 -10.32 0.97 -26.64
N LEU A 420 -9.45 0.98 -27.65
CA LEU A 420 -8.28 1.84 -27.72
C LEU A 420 -8.47 2.87 -28.82
N SER A 421 -8.23 4.14 -28.52
CA SER A 421 -8.35 5.26 -29.47
C SER A 421 -7.24 5.28 -30.53
N ILE A 422 -6.25 4.41 -30.41
CA ILE A 422 -5.15 4.27 -31.36
C ILE A 422 -5.10 2.79 -31.78
N PRO A 423 -5.19 2.46 -33.09
CA PRO A 423 -5.01 1.10 -33.55
C PRO A 423 -3.53 0.73 -33.57
N TYR A 424 -3.25 -0.51 -33.20
CA TYR A 424 -1.92 -1.14 -33.28
C TYR A 424 -1.94 -2.30 -34.28
N ARG A 425 -0.78 -2.77 -34.68
CA ARG A 425 -0.64 -3.90 -35.61
C ARG A 425 -0.63 -5.26 -34.88
N ASN A 426 -0.09 -5.26 -33.67
CA ASN A 426 0.13 -6.46 -32.86
C ASN A 426 -0.48 -6.26 -31.49
N TYR A 427 -1.17 -7.29 -31.01
CA TYR A 427 -1.77 -7.32 -29.68
C TYR A 427 -1.44 -8.65 -29.01
N ALA A 428 -1.30 -8.63 -27.70
CA ALA A 428 -1.28 -9.83 -26.88
C ALA A 428 -2.08 -9.61 -25.60
N ILE A 429 -2.71 -10.67 -25.09
CA ILE A 429 -3.42 -10.66 -23.82
C ILE A 429 -2.95 -11.80 -22.95
N VAL A 430 -2.79 -11.55 -21.66
CA VAL A 430 -2.56 -12.54 -20.62
C VAL A 430 -3.57 -12.38 -19.49
N ALA A 431 -3.93 -13.49 -18.85
CA ALA A 431 -4.56 -13.49 -17.54
C ALA A 431 -3.48 -13.43 -16.46
N ARG A 432 -3.76 -12.73 -15.36
CA ARG A 432 -2.85 -12.60 -14.24
C ARG A 432 -3.58 -12.92 -12.94
N ASP A 433 -3.01 -13.81 -12.12
CA ASP A 433 -3.57 -14.22 -10.84
C ASP A 433 -3.29 -13.19 -9.70
N ARG A 434 -3.71 -13.52 -8.48
CA ARG A 434 -3.48 -12.69 -7.29
C ARG A 434 -2.03 -12.64 -6.81
N TYR A 435 -1.20 -13.60 -7.22
CA TYR A 435 0.25 -13.56 -6.95
C TYR A 435 0.99 -12.70 -7.96
N GLY A 436 0.32 -12.34 -9.05
CA GLY A 436 0.92 -11.64 -10.18
C GLY A 436 1.56 -12.57 -11.20
N THR A 437 1.25 -13.88 -11.13
CA THR A 437 1.66 -14.87 -12.12
C THR A 437 0.83 -14.69 -13.39
N GLU A 438 1.47 -14.69 -14.55
CA GLU A 438 0.81 -14.54 -15.83
C GLU A 438 0.60 -15.89 -16.50
N SER A 439 -0.51 -16.01 -17.27
CA SER A 439 -0.76 -17.13 -18.17
C SER A 439 0.14 -17.06 -19.39
N GLU A 440 0.12 -18.14 -20.21
CA GLU A 440 0.63 -18.04 -21.58
C GLU A 440 -0.12 -16.94 -22.34
N PRO A 441 0.56 -16.18 -23.22
CA PRO A 441 -0.05 -15.11 -23.98
C PRO A 441 -0.86 -15.62 -25.16
N VAL A 442 -1.94 -14.91 -25.50
CA VAL A 442 -2.65 -15.05 -26.75
C VAL A 442 -2.34 -13.87 -27.63
N PHE A 443 -1.83 -14.14 -28.82
CA PHE A 443 -1.44 -13.13 -29.80
C PHE A 443 -2.52 -12.91 -30.84
N TRP A 444 -2.66 -11.66 -31.29
CA TRP A 444 -3.39 -11.29 -32.48
C TRP A 444 -2.48 -10.41 -33.36
N THR A 445 -2.40 -10.78 -34.63
CA THR A 445 -1.63 -10.04 -35.64
C THR A 445 -2.56 -9.73 -36.82
N GLY A 446 -2.55 -8.50 -37.29
CA GLY A 446 -3.39 -8.05 -38.42
C GLY A 446 -3.16 -8.75 -39.76
N LYS A 447 -2.22 -9.69 -39.82
CA LYS A 447 -2.01 -10.67 -40.90
C LYS A 447 -1.96 -12.05 -40.23
N ASN A 448 -2.61 -13.05 -40.82
CA ASN A 448 -2.46 -14.44 -40.40
C ASN A 448 -0.97 -14.84 -40.48
N VAL A 449 -0.26 -14.71 -39.38
CA VAL A 449 1.12 -15.19 -39.21
C VAL A 449 1.08 -16.41 -38.31
N GLU A 450 1.61 -17.51 -38.82
CA GLU A 450 1.70 -18.79 -38.11
C GLU A 450 2.40 -18.63 -36.75
N PRO A 451 1.96 -19.40 -35.70
CA PRO A 451 2.42 -19.24 -34.31
C PRO A 451 3.90 -19.53 -34.05
N ASP A 452 4.65 -20.05 -35.02
CA ASP A 452 5.99 -20.65 -34.81
C ASP A 452 7.16 -19.64 -34.69
N LYS A 453 6.93 -18.34 -34.79
CA LYS A 453 8.03 -17.34 -34.72
C LYS A 453 8.28 -16.67 -33.38
N TYR A 454 7.48 -16.98 -32.36
CA TYR A 454 7.59 -16.35 -31.03
C TYR A 454 7.85 -17.36 -29.91
N ARG A 455 8.81 -18.30 -30.12
CA ARG A 455 9.34 -19.10 -28.99
C ARG A 455 10.15 -18.19 -28.09
N ILE A 456 9.64 -17.94 -26.91
CA ILE A 456 10.38 -17.34 -25.79
C ILE A 456 11.45 -18.35 -25.37
N THR A 457 12.72 -18.01 -25.54
CA THR A 457 13.82 -18.71 -24.85
C THR A 457 13.78 -18.24 -23.39
N LEU A 458 13.38 -19.13 -22.49
CA LEU A 458 13.42 -18.94 -21.04
C LEU A 458 14.86 -18.82 -20.53
#